data_589235268177b068d32975fe2bf1cdcb
#
_entry.id   589235268177b068d32975fe2bf1cdcb
#
_cell.length_a   1.000
_cell.length_b   1.000
_cell.length_c   1.000
_cell.angle_alpha   90.00
_cell.angle_beta   90.00
_cell.angle_gamma   90.00
#
_symmetry.space_group_name_H-M   'P 1'
#
loop_
_entity.id
_entity.type
_entity.pdbx_description
1 polymer ?
#
loop_
_entity_poly.entity_id
_entity_poly.type
_entity_poly.pdbx_seq_one_letter_code
_entity_poly.pdbx_strand_id
1 'polypeptide(L)'
;MKNEAISVKGLKKSFKDKEVLKGVDFEVHRGEIFALLGSNGAGKTTTVNILSTLMKADNGEVSIYGYDVQRQPADVRQSISLTGQFAALDGMLTGKENLTMIAKLRGVSNHNQVADNLLARFSLTDAANRRADQYSGGMKRRLDIAMSLIGAPSVIFLDEPTTGLDPEARIEVWNTIKELADGGTTILLTTQYLEEAEQLADRIAILHGGKIIKIGTLTELKEMFPPSKVEYIEKQPTLEEIFLAIIGKKEEI
;
A
#
# COMPACT_ATOMS: atom_id res chain seq x y z
N MET A 1 4.43 10.11 -24.84
CA MET A 1 5.26 9.30 -23.91
C MET A 1 4.29 8.35 -23.21
N LYS A 2 4.64 7.06 -23.05
CA LYS A 2 3.79 6.11 -22.31
C LYS A 2 3.67 6.58 -20.87
N ASN A 3 2.43 6.74 -20.38
CA ASN A 3 2.15 7.18 -19.00
C ASN A 3 2.24 6.01 -17.99
N GLU A 4 2.79 4.88 -18.43
CA GLU A 4 2.90 3.67 -17.64
C GLU A 4 4.08 3.74 -16.68
N ALA A 5 3.82 3.49 -15.39
CA ALA A 5 4.84 3.29 -14.37
C ALA A 5 5.19 1.81 -14.23
N ILE A 6 4.18 0.93 -14.29
CA ILE A 6 4.35 -0.53 -14.23
C ILE A 6 3.59 -1.14 -15.40
N SER A 7 4.20 -2.11 -16.10
CA SER A 7 3.55 -2.93 -17.11
C SER A 7 3.80 -4.40 -16.82
N VAL A 8 2.73 -5.19 -16.76
CA VAL A 8 2.75 -6.64 -16.49
C VAL A 8 1.97 -7.35 -17.60
N LYS A 9 2.62 -8.30 -18.30
CA LYS A 9 2.04 -9.03 -19.41
C LYS A 9 2.29 -10.53 -19.28
N GLY A 10 1.20 -11.31 -19.24
CA GLY A 10 1.24 -12.76 -19.20
C GLY A 10 2.00 -13.34 -18.03
N LEU A 11 2.02 -12.67 -16.88
CA LEU A 11 2.83 -13.06 -15.73
C LEU A 11 2.39 -14.41 -15.16
N LYS A 12 3.31 -15.38 -15.10
CA LYS A 12 3.09 -16.73 -14.55
C LYS A 12 4.07 -17.07 -13.46
N LYS A 13 3.58 -17.77 -12.45
CA LYS A 13 4.40 -18.31 -11.36
C LYS A 13 3.80 -19.58 -10.78
N SER A 14 4.63 -20.59 -10.66
CA SER A 14 4.29 -21.87 -10.02
C SER A 14 5.24 -22.17 -8.86
N PHE A 15 4.73 -22.84 -7.86
CA PHE A 15 5.50 -23.39 -6.75
C PHE A 15 5.23 -24.91 -6.70
N LYS A 16 6.21 -25.71 -7.06
CA LYS A 16 6.04 -27.16 -7.26
C LYS A 16 4.88 -27.41 -8.25
N ASP A 17 3.85 -28.11 -7.81
CA ASP A 17 2.69 -28.48 -8.63
C ASP A 17 1.55 -27.45 -8.61
N LYS A 18 1.71 -26.34 -7.86
CA LYS A 18 0.67 -25.32 -7.74
C LYS A 18 1.01 -24.09 -8.57
N GLU A 19 0.23 -23.86 -9.65
CA GLU A 19 0.28 -22.61 -10.41
C GLU A 19 -0.46 -21.51 -9.63
N VAL A 20 0.30 -20.48 -9.18
CA VAL A 20 -0.20 -19.37 -8.35
C VAL A 20 -0.59 -18.19 -9.21
N LEU A 21 0.20 -17.84 -10.24
CA LEU A 21 -0.13 -16.81 -11.23
C LEU A 21 -0.27 -17.47 -12.60
N LYS A 22 -1.39 -17.20 -13.28
CA LYS A 22 -1.84 -17.95 -14.47
C LYS A 22 -1.99 -17.03 -15.70
N GLY A 23 -1.03 -16.14 -15.93
CA GLY A 23 -1.10 -15.15 -16.99
C GLY A 23 -1.83 -13.90 -16.48
N VAL A 24 -1.15 -13.14 -15.60
CA VAL A 24 -1.67 -11.88 -15.05
C VAL A 24 -1.23 -10.74 -15.94
N ASP A 25 -2.19 -9.88 -16.33
CA ASP A 25 -1.99 -8.70 -17.18
C ASP A 25 -2.58 -7.49 -16.49
N PHE A 26 -1.78 -6.42 -16.31
CA PHE A 26 -2.24 -5.10 -15.87
C PHE A 26 -1.17 -4.03 -16.12
N GLU A 27 -1.62 -2.78 -16.09
CA GLU A 27 -0.78 -1.60 -16.19
C GLU A 27 -1.12 -0.62 -15.08
N VAL A 28 -0.09 0.03 -14.51
CA VAL A 28 -0.23 1.09 -13.51
C VAL A 28 0.30 2.39 -14.10
N HIS A 29 -0.46 3.47 -13.99
CA HIS A 29 -0.07 4.77 -14.48
C HIS A 29 0.80 5.52 -13.46
N ARG A 30 1.53 6.52 -13.92
CA ARG A 30 2.36 7.35 -13.05
C ARG A 30 1.49 8.19 -12.13
N GLY A 31 1.82 8.18 -10.83
CA GLY A 31 1.14 8.97 -9.81
C GLY A 31 -0.21 8.42 -9.37
N GLU A 32 -0.66 7.25 -9.89
CA GLU A 32 -1.90 6.63 -9.41
C GLU A 32 -1.69 5.73 -8.20
N ILE A 33 -2.75 5.56 -7.42
CA ILE A 33 -2.89 4.49 -6.44
C ILE A 33 -3.62 3.33 -7.11
N PHE A 34 -2.89 2.25 -7.36
CA PHE A 34 -3.45 1.03 -7.95
C PHE A 34 -3.58 -0.07 -6.89
N ALA A 35 -4.80 -0.58 -6.67
CA ALA A 35 -5.05 -1.64 -5.72
C ALA A 35 -5.14 -3.01 -6.41
N LEU A 36 -4.33 -3.96 -5.95
CA LEU A 36 -4.47 -5.38 -6.28
C LEU A 36 -5.31 -6.05 -5.19
N LEU A 37 -6.62 -6.13 -5.42
CA LEU A 37 -7.60 -6.67 -4.49
C LEU A 37 -7.78 -8.17 -4.69
N GLY A 38 -7.76 -8.95 -3.62
CA GLY A 38 -8.02 -10.38 -3.70
C GLY A 38 -7.94 -11.08 -2.34
N SER A 39 -8.53 -12.27 -2.26
CA SER A 39 -8.48 -13.12 -1.06
C SER A 39 -7.06 -13.61 -0.75
N ASN A 40 -6.86 -14.15 0.44
CA ASN A 40 -5.62 -14.80 0.80
C ASN A 40 -5.33 -15.98 -0.15
N GLY A 41 -4.07 -16.07 -0.61
CA GLY A 41 -3.64 -17.08 -1.57
C GLY A 41 -4.01 -16.78 -3.04
N ALA A 42 -4.60 -15.63 -3.36
CA ALA A 42 -4.91 -15.23 -4.74
C ALA A 42 -3.66 -14.96 -5.60
N GLY A 43 -2.51 -14.68 -4.97
CA GLY A 43 -1.24 -14.38 -5.65
C GLY A 43 -0.73 -12.95 -5.48
N LYS A 44 -1.37 -12.13 -4.61
CA LYS A 44 -1.01 -10.72 -4.37
C LYS A 44 0.46 -10.53 -4.00
N THR A 45 0.89 -11.12 -2.88
CA THR A 45 2.28 -11.06 -2.39
C THR A 45 3.27 -11.67 -3.39
N THR A 46 2.88 -12.74 -4.11
CA THR A 46 3.71 -13.31 -5.18
C THR A 46 3.93 -12.31 -6.31
N THR A 47 2.90 -11.59 -6.71
CA THR A 47 3.00 -10.54 -7.72
C THR A 47 3.93 -9.43 -7.24
N VAL A 48 3.73 -8.90 -6.04
CA VAL A 48 4.60 -7.85 -5.45
C VAL A 48 6.06 -8.32 -5.36
N ASN A 49 6.32 -9.55 -4.93
CA ASN A 49 7.67 -10.08 -4.84
C ASN A 49 8.37 -10.18 -6.21
N ILE A 50 7.63 -10.46 -7.28
CA ILE A 50 8.20 -10.45 -8.64
C ILE A 50 8.47 -9.03 -9.09
N LEU A 51 7.53 -8.11 -8.92
CA LEU A 51 7.68 -6.69 -9.26
C LEU A 51 8.86 -6.05 -8.52
N SER A 52 9.03 -6.38 -7.24
CA SER A 52 10.13 -5.87 -6.41
C SER A 52 11.46 -6.59 -6.60
N THR A 53 11.56 -7.47 -7.60
CA THR A 53 12.77 -8.26 -7.91
C THR A 53 13.21 -9.28 -6.84
N LEU A 54 12.36 -9.54 -5.83
CA LEU A 54 12.64 -10.54 -4.78
C LEU A 54 12.41 -11.97 -5.27
N MET A 55 11.65 -12.13 -6.36
CA MET A 55 11.32 -13.43 -6.93
C MET A 55 11.34 -13.36 -8.46
N LYS A 56 11.81 -14.43 -9.11
CA LYS A 56 11.74 -14.55 -10.57
C LYS A 56 10.39 -15.08 -11.00
N ALA A 57 9.85 -14.51 -12.06
CA ALA A 57 8.70 -15.07 -12.77
C ALA A 57 9.13 -16.34 -13.54
N ASP A 58 8.18 -17.23 -13.78
CA ASP A 58 8.41 -18.40 -14.64
C ASP A 58 8.16 -18.04 -16.12
N ASN A 59 7.23 -17.09 -16.37
CA ASN A 59 6.93 -16.57 -17.70
C ASN A 59 6.28 -15.18 -17.58
N GLY A 60 6.25 -14.43 -18.69
CA GLY A 60 5.68 -13.11 -18.79
C GLY A 60 6.73 -12.01 -18.85
N GLU A 61 6.27 -10.81 -19.20
CA GLU A 61 7.08 -9.62 -19.29
C GLU A 61 6.64 -8.61 -18.22
N VAL A 62 7.59 -8.12 -17.45
CA VAL A 62 7.33 -7.12 -16.39
C VAL A 62 8.34 -6.00 -16.50
N SER A 63 7.85 -4.76 -16.56
CA SER A 63 8.70 -3.58 -16.55
C SER A 63 8.20 -2.53 -15.56
N ILE A 64 9.14 -1.79 -14.97
CA ILE A 64 8.89 -0.67 -14.07
C ILE A 64 9.67 0.54 -14.60
N TYR A 65 8.96 1.62 -14.92
CA TYR A 65 9.52 2.81 -15.58
C TYR A 65 10.36 2.48 -16.84
N GLY A 66 9.99 1.39 -17.54
CA GLY A 66 10.67 0.91 -18.73
C GLY A 66 11.82 -0.05 -18.49
N TYR A 67 12.24 -0.27 -17.23
CA TYR A 67 13.27 -1.25 -16.89
C TYR A 67 12.64 -2.65 -16.71
N ASP A 68 13.16 -3.64 -17.40
CA ASP A 68 12.75 -5.04 -17.26
C ASP A 68 13.18 -5.59 -15.88
N VAL A 69 12.23 -6.15 -15.11
CA VAL A 69 12.49 -6.60 -13.73
C VAL A 69 13.45 -7.80 -13.65
N GLN A 70 13.59 -8.58 -14.72
CA GLN A 70 14.49 -9.73 -14.75
C GLN A 70 15.86 -9.39 -15.33
N ARG A 71 15.90 -8.53 -16.35
CA ARG A 71 17.12 -8.17 -17.06
C ARG A 71 17.87 -7.00 -16.44
N GLN A 72 17.12 -6.08 -15.82
CA GLN A 72 17.63 -4.83 -15.25
C GLN A 72 17.21 -4.66 -13.76
N PRO A 73 17.41 -5.70 -12.90
CA PRO A 73 16.91 -5.63 -11.53
C PRO A 73 17.58 -4.55 -10.67
N ALA A 74 18.79 -4.13 -11.01
CA ALA A 74 19.49 -3.06 -10.30
C ALA A 74 18.81 -1.70 -10.52
N ASP A 75 18.46 -1.38 -11.78
CA ASP A 75 17.78 -0.14 -12.16
C ASP A 75 16.35 -0.10 -11.56
N VAL A 76 15.65 -1.25 -11.59
CA VAL A 76 14.35 -1.40 -10.94
C VAL A 76 14.45 -1.10 -9.45
N ARG A 77 15.39 -1.69 -8.71
CA ARG A 77 15.55 -1.48 -7.26
C ARG A 77 15.92 -0.03 -6.88
N GLN A 78 16.52 0.74 -7.79
CA GLN A 78 16.74 2.17 -7.58
C GLN A 78 15.45 2.98 -7.68
N SER A 79 14.47 2.51 -8.47
CA SER A 79 13.21 3.20 -8.75
C SER A 79 12.09 2.84 -7.79
N ILE A 80 12.26 1.79 -6.99
CA ILE A 80 11.19 1.24 -6.14
C ILE A 80 11.52 1.26 -4.66
N SER A 81 10.47 1.18 -3.85
CA SER A 81 10.54 0.74 -2.46
C SER A 81 9.43 -0.27 -2.16
N LEU A 82 9.64 -1.13 -1.18
CA LEU A 82 8.69 -2.15 -0.74
C LEU A 82 8.50 -2.05 0.76
N THR A 83 7.26 -1.93 1.17
CA THR A 83 6.81 -2.08 2.55
C THR A 83 6.00 -3.38 2.63
N GLY A 84 6.55 -4.39 3.29
CA GLY A 84 5.92 -5.71 3.41
C GLY A 84 4.75 -5.74 4.39
N GLN A 85 4.14 -6.90 4.55
CA GLN A 85 3.04 -7.11 5.50
C GLN A 85 3.46 -6.83 6.96
N PHE A 86 4.71 -7.16 7.31
CA PHE A 86 5.29 -6.83 8.61
C PHE A 86 6.26 -5.67 8.48
N ALA A 87 6.18 -4.72 9.41
CA ALA A 87 7.09 -3.59 9.43
C ALA A 87 8.55 -4.04 9.59
N ALA A 88 9.41 -3.60 8.68
CA ALA A 88 10.84 -3.96 8.65
C ALA A 88 11.67 -3.04 9.57
N LEU A 89 11.24 -2.88 10.83
CA LEU A 89 11.87 -2.02 11.82
C LEU A 89 12.82 -2.82 12.72
N ASP A 90 13.95 -2.22 13.08
CA ASP A 90 14.72 -2.69 14.22
C ASP A 90 14.07 -2.14 15.50
N GLY A 91 13.46 -3.03 16.28
CA GLY A 91 12.76 -2.67 17.51
C GLY A 91 13.69 -2.10 18.61
N MET A 92 14.99 -2.42 18.57
CA MET A 92 15.97 -1.94 19.52
C MET A 92 16.42 -0.50 19.24
N LEU A 93 16.30 -0.06 18.00
CA LEU A 93 16.60 1.30 17.57
C LEU A 93 15.40 2.22 17.82
N THR A 94 15.69 3.50 18.00
CA THR A 94 14.68 4.56 18.03
C THR A 94 14.10 4.81 16.64
N GLY A 95 12.97 5.53 16.56
CA GLY A 95 12.40 5.91 15.26
C GLY A 95 13.39 6.69 14.38
N LYS A 96 14.13 7.62 14.98
CA LYS A 96 15.16 8.41 14.28
C LYS A 96 16.34 7.55 13.81
N GLU A 97 16.80 6.60 14.64
CA GLU A 97 17.90 5.70 14.28
C GLU A 97 17.52 4.76 13.14
N ASN A 98 16.29 4.23 13.12
CA ASN A 98 15.78 3.42 12.01
C ASN A 98 15.86 4.21 10.68
N LEU A 99 15.31 5.42 10.64
CA LEU A 99 15.35 6.29 9.45
C LEU A 99 16.78 6.64 9.05
N THR A 100 17.63 7.02 10.01
CA THR A 100 19.02 7.38 9.76
C THR A 100 19.82 6.19 9.21
N MET A 101 19.59 4.99 9.73
CA MET A 101 20.23 3.77 9.25
C MET A 101 19.88 3.51 7.77
N ILE A 102 18.59 3.54 7.42
CA ILE A 102 18.17 3.34 6.01
C ILE A 102 18.71 4.44 5.11
N ALA A 103 18.71 5.71 5.56
CA ALA A 103 19.26 6.81 4.78
C ALA A 103 20.75 6.61 4.48
N LYS A 104 21.54 6.14 5.45
CA LYS A 104 22.94 5.78 5.24
C LYS A 104 23.10 4.62 4.26
N LEU A 105 22.30 3.56 4.39
CA LEU A 105 22.33 2.41 3.47
C LEU A 105 21.97 2.80 2.03
N ARG A 106 21.10 3.81 1.86
CA ARG A 106 20.75 4.39 0.55
C ARG A 106 21.75 5.44 0.06
N GLY A 107 22.83 5.71 0.79
CA GLY A 107 23.86 6.67 0.41
C GLY A 107 23.44 8.15 0.50
N VAL A 108 22.42 8.46 1.29
CA VAL A 108 21.93 9.83 1.47
C VAL A 108 22.88 10.58 2.41
N SER A 109 23.52 11.65 1.93
CA SER A 109 24.54 12.40 2.66
C SER A 109 23.99 13.17 3.88
N ASN A 110 22.81 13.75 3.76
CA ASN A 110 22.11 14.52 4.80
C ASN A 110 21.12 13.67 5.62
N HIS A 111 21.52 12.44 5.98
CA HIS A 111 20.66 11.40 6.56
C HIS A 111 19.91 11.85 7.83
N ASN A 112 20.53 12.67 8.70
CA ASN A 112 19.86 13.18 9.90
C ASN A 112 18.72 14.15 9.57
N GLN A 113 18.94 15.08 8.63
CA GLN A 113 17.92 16.03 8.19
C GLN A 113 16.76 15.31 7.51
N VAL A 114 17.04 14.30 6.67
CA VAL A 114 16.02 13.48 6.05
C VAL A 114 15.19 12.73 7.09
N ALA A 115 15.83 12.16 8.12
CA ALA A 115 15.14 11.51 9.22
C ALA A 115 14.21 12.47 9.98
N ASP A 116 14.70 13.67 10.34
CA ASP A 116 13.89 14.67 11.05
C ASP A 116 12.69 15.16 10.21
N ASN A 117 12.89 15.39 8.91
CA ASN A 117 11.81 15.77 7.99
C ASN A 117 10.75 14.67 7.85
N LEU A 118 11.16 13.40 7.75
CA LEU A 118 10.24 12.27 7.69
C LEU A 118 9.48 12.06 9.00
N LEU A 119 10.15 12.18 10.15
CA LEU A 119 9.48 12.12 11.46
C LEU A 119 8.40 13.20 11.59
N ALA A 120 8.70 14.42 11.15
CA ALA A 120 7.73 15.53 11.15
C ALA A 120 6.54 15.24 10.21
N ARG A 121 6.83 14.83 8.96
CA ARG A 121 5.81 14.52 7.95
C ARG A 121 4.85 13.41 8.39
N PHE A 122 5.35 12.42 9.13
CA PHE A 122 4.58 11.26 9.58
C PHE A 122 4.04 11.38 11.00
N SER A 123 4.09 12.60 11.61
CA SER A 123 3.62 12.86 12.98
C SER A 123 4.27 11.93 14.02
N LEU A 124 5.59 11.72 13.89
CA LEU A 124 6.38 10.87 14.78
C LEU A 124 7.47 11.65 15.55
N THR A 125 7.47 12.98 15.48
CA THR A 125 8.50 13.84 16.10
C THR A 125 8.61 13.61 17.61
N ASP A 126 7.49 13.56 18.33
CA ASP A 126 7.46 13.37 19.78
C ASP A 126 7.94 11.99 20.22
N ALA A 127 7.89 11.02 19.30
CA ALA A 127 8.36 9.66 19.52
C ALA A 127 9.75 9.38 18.93
N ALA A 128 10.38 10.37 18.29
CA ALA A 128 11.63 10.21 17.53
C ALA A 128 12.73 9.44 18.28
N ASN A 129 12.88 9.73 19.56
CA ASN A 129 13.92 9.16 20.45
C ASN A 129 13.43 7.96 21.27
N ARG A 130 12.19 7.51 21.08
CA ARG A 130 11.65 6.31 21.71
C ARG A 130 11.96 5.10 20.84
N ARG A 131 12.26 3.95 21.46
CA ARG A 131 12.54 2.70 20.74
C ARG A 131 11.32 2.25 19.95
N ALA A 132 11.56 1.71 18.75
CA ALA A 132 10.50 1.29 17.84
C ALA A 132 9.67 0.10 18.38
N ASP A 133 10.22 -0.75 19.27
CA ASP A 133 9.46 -1.81 19.96
C ASP A 133 8.30 -1.24 20.81
N GLN A 134 8.45 -0.01 21.32
CA GLN A 134 7.46 0.70 22.15
C GLN A 134 6.42 1.50 21.34
N TYR A 135 6.49 1.48 20.00
CA TYR A 135 5.52 2.14 19.13
C TYR A 135 4.23 1.33 19.05
N SER A 136 3.08 2.02 18.93
CA SER A 136 1.82 1.37 18.55
C SER A 136 1.92 0.76 17.15
N GLY A 137 0.97 -0.12 16.79
CA GLY A 137 0.92 -0.70 15.46
C GLY A 137 0.88 0.35 14.35
N GLY A 138 0.04 1.38 14.50
CA GLY A 138 -0.07 2.51 13.56
C GLY A 138 1.23 3.31 13.47
N MET A 139 1.88 3.61 14.60
CA MET A 139 3.17 4.29 14.60
C MET A 139 4.27 3.47 13.91
N LYS A 140 4.31 2.16 14.14
CA LYS A 140 5.25 1.25 13.45
C LYS A 140 5.00 1.29 11.95
N ARG A 141 3.75 1.24 11.52
CA ARG A 141 3.40 1.26 10.10
C ARG A 141 3.77 2.59 9.44
N ARG A 142 3.48 3.73 10.10
CA ARG A 142 3.88 5.05 9.60
C ARG A 142 5.40 5.18 9.49
N LEU A 143 6.15 4.69 10.47
CA LEU A 143 7.61 4.69 10.42
C LEU A 143 8.15 3.83 9.26
N ASP A 144 7.58 2.66 9.03
CA ASP A 144 7.94 1.75 7.93
C ASP A 144 7.68 2.37 6.56
N ILE A 145 6.51 3.03 6.39
CA ILE A 145 6.21 3.81 5.19
C ILE A 145 7.16 5.00 5.04
N ALA A 146 7.48 5.71 6.12
CA ALA A 146 8.46 6.79 6.10
C ALA A 146 9.85 6.31 5.64
N MET A 147 10.30 5.15 6.11
CA MET A 147 11.55 4.52 5.66
C MET A 147 11.51 4.20 4.17
N SER A 148 10.37 3.81 3.64
CA SER A 148 10.21 3.48 2.22
C SER A 148 10.39 4.69 1.29
N LEU A 149 10.22 5.92 1.79
CA LEU A 149 10.43 7.16 1.02
C LEU A 149 11.89 7.58 0.89
N ILE A 150 12.78 6.99 1.68
CA ILE A 150 14.19 7.34 1.64
C ILE A 150 14.78 6.93 0.28
N GLY A 151 15.43 7.89 -0.39
CA GLY A 151 15.94 7.73 -1.74
C GLY A 151 14.95 8.13 -2.85
N ALA A 152 13.78 8.70 -2.48
CA ALA A 152 12.76 9.22 -3.40
C ALA A 152 12.35 8.22 -4.49
N PRO A 153 11.82 7.03 -4.14
CA PRO A 153 11.41 6.03 -5.12
C PRO A 153 10.28 6.56 -6.00
N SER A 154 10.27 6.17 -7.27
CA SER A 154 9.19 6.49 -8.21
C SER A 154 7.95 5.62 -7.98
N VAL A 155 8.13 4.42 -7.43
CA VAL A 155 7.05 3.47 -7.09
C VAL A 155 7.23 2.96 -5.67
N ILE A 156 6.13 2.90 -4.94
CA ILE A 156 6.07 2.24 -3.63
C ILE A 156 5.10 1.07 -3.70
N PHE A 157 5.58 -0.11 -3.32
CA PHE A 157 4.76 -1.29 -3.11
C PHE A 157 4.36 -1.37 -1.63
N LEU A 158 3.06 -1.50 -1.36
CA LEU A 158 2.50 -1.68 -0.02
C LEU A 158 1.76 -3.01 0.04
N ASP A 159 2.35 -4.02 0.70
CA ASP A 159 1.71 -5.32 0.83
C ASP A 159 0.86 -5.35 2.11
N GLU A 160 -0.48 -5.32 1.94
CA GLU A 160 -1.49 -5.30 2.99
C GLU A 160 -1.23 -4.23 4.08
N PRO A 161 -1.19 -2.92 3.73
CA PRO A 161 -0.65 -1.87 4.58
C PRO A 161 -1.36 -1.65 5.92
N THR A 162 -2.63 -2.02 6.05
CA THR A 162 -3.39 -1.79 7.28
C THR A 162 -3.79 -3.05 8.03
N THR A 163 -3.26 -4.22 7.64
CA THR A 163 -3.55 -5.48 8.31
C THR A 163 -3.14 -5.43 9.77
N GLY A 164 -4.09 -5.76 10.67
CA GLY A 164 -3.87 -5.80 12.12
C GLY A 164 -3.89 -4.43 12.82
N LEU A 165 -4.23 -3.35 12.11
CA LEU A 165 -4.43 -2.03 12.72
C LEU A 165 -5.87 -1.85 13.18
N ASP A 166 -6.04 -1.08 14.25
CA ASP A 166 -7.35 -0.57 14.69
C ASP A 166 -7.91 0.45 13.67
N PRO A 167 -9.21 0.79 13.71
CA PRO A 167 -9.84 1.67 12.73
C PRO A 167 -9.20 3.06 12.66
N GLU A 168 -8.80 3.65 13.79
CA GLU A 168 -8.20 4.98 13.84
C GLU A 168 -6.82 4.99 13.18
N ALA A 169 -5.94 4.04 13.55
CA ALA A 169 -4.64 3.88 12.95
C ALA A 169 -4.71 3.57 11.44
N ARG A 170 -5.75 2.85 10.99
CA ARG A 170 -6.01 2.57 9.58
C ARG A 170 -6.27 3.86 8.79
N ILE A 171 -7.14 4.74 9.31
CA ILE A 171 -7.45 6.04 8.69
C ILE A 171 -6.19 6.90 8.57
N GLU A 172 -5.36 6.95 9.62
CA GLU A 172 -4.09 7.69 9.58
C GLU A 172 -3.13 7.18 8.49
N VAL A 173 -3.03 5.85 8.33
CA VAL A 173 -2.23 5.23 7.26
C VAL A 173 -2.82 5.54 5.89
N TRP A 174 -4.13 5.49 5.71
CA TRP A 174 -4.80 5.85 4.45
C TRP A 174 -4.54 7.30 4.06
N ASN A 175 -4.67 8.24 5.00
CA ASN A 175 -4.36 9.65 4.75
C ASN A 175 -2.91 9.83 4.30
N THR A 176 -1.99 9.13 4.97
CA THR A 176 -0.57 9.12 4.59
C THR A 176 -0.36 8.63 3.15
N ILE A 177 -1.02 7.53 2.76
CA ILE A 177 -0.91 6.96 1.40
C ILE A 177 -1.44 7.95 0.35
N LYS A 178 -2.57 8.61 0.62
CA LYS A 178 -3.14 9.64 -0.26
C LYS A 178 -2.19 10.82 -0.46
N GLU A 179 -1.64 11.36 0.62
CA GLU A 179 -0.66 12.46 0.57
C GLU A 179 0.59 12.11 -0.25
N LEU A 180 1.02 10.84 -0.23
CA LEU A 180 2.15 10.38 -1.04
C LEU A 180 1.81 10.37 -2.54
N ALA A 181 0.62 9.91 -2.89
CA ALA A 181 0.15 9.89 -4.28
C ALA A 181 -0.08 11.31 -4.82
N ASP A 182 -0.70 12.19 -4.02
CA ASP A 182 -0.87 13.63 -4.34
C ASP A 182 0.48 14.31 -4.59
N GLY A 183 1.53 13.85 -3.92
CA GLY A 183 2.92 14.27 -4.17
C GLY A 183 3.55 13.67 -5.44
N GLY A 184 2.81 12.91 -6.25
CA GLY A 184 3.25 12.33 -7.52
C GLY A 184 3.91 10.95 -7.42
N THR A 185 3.92 10.32 -6.24
CA THR A 185 4.47 8.96 -6.08
C THR A 185 3.46 7.94 -6.60
N THR A 186 3.89 7.02 -7.45
CA THR A 186 3.06 5.89 -7.89
C THR A 186 2.98 4.85 -6.78
N ILE A 187 1.78 4.37 -6.45
CA ILE A 187 1.57 3.39 -5.40
C ILE A 187 0.86 2.16 -5.94
N LEU A 188 1.43 0.99 -5.74
CA LEU A 188 0.73 -0.27 -5.90
C LEU A 188 0.54 -0.89 -4.53
N LEU A 189 -0.70 -0.99 -4.08
CA LEU A 189 -1.02 -1.68 -2.84
C LEU A 189 -1.72 -3.01 -3.10
N THR A 190 -1.48 -3.97 -2.23
CA THR A 190 -2.29 -5.19 -2.18
C THR A 190 -3.20 -5.14 -0.98
N THR A 191 -4.40 -5.66 -1.12
CA THR A 191 -5.34 -5.76 0.00
C THR A 191 -6.34 -6.90 -0.18
N GLN A 192 -6.90 -7.37 0.92
CA GLN A 192 -8.09 -8.22 0.95
C GLN A 192 -9.32 -7.43 1.46
N TYR A 193 -9.12 -6.21 1.94
CA TYR A 193 -10.17 -5.36 2.48
C TYR A 193 -10.77 -4.49 1.38
N LEU A 194 -12.08 -4.69 1.12
CA LEU A 194 -12.82 -3.93 0.11
C LEU A 194 -12.81 -2.43 0.43
N GLU A 195 -13.02 -2.08 1.70
CA GLU A 195 -13.03 -0.71 2.16
C GLU A 195 -11.70 0.03 1.88
N GLU A 196 -10.55 -0.63 2.08
CA GLU A 196 -9.25 -0.04 1.79
C GLU A 196 -9.09 0.26 0.29
N ALA A 197 -9.51 -0.68 -0.58
CA ALA A 197 -9.49 -0.46 -2.01
C ALA A 197 -10.45 0.67 -2.43
N GLU A 198 -11.65 0.75 -1.85
CA GLU A 198 -12.62 1.82 -2.11
C GLU A 198 -12.13 3.20 -1.67
N GLN A 199 -11.44 3.29 -0.53
CA GLN A 199 -10.97 4.55 0.05
C GLN A 199 -9.72 5.09 -0.61
N LEU A 200 -8.86 4.23 -1.15
CA LEU A 200 -7.53 4.61 -1.60
C LEU A 200 -7.37 4.60 -3.12
N ALA A 201 -7.93 3.60 -3.81
CA ALA A 201 -7.51 3.31 -5.16
C ALA A 201 -8.19 4.17 -6.22
N ASP A 202 -7.39 4.70 -7.15
CA ASP A 202 -7.89 5.28 -8.40
C ASP A 202 -8.42 4.16 -9.32
N ARG A 203 -7.69 3.03 -9.36
CA ARG A 203 -8.09 1.83 -10.11
C ARG A 203 -7.84 0.57 -9.28
N ILE A 204 -8.73 -0.39 -9.43
CA ILE A 204 -8.74 -1.64 -8.69
C ILE A 204 -8.64 -2.79 -9.69
N ALA A 205 -7.67 -3.69 -9.51
CA ALA A 205 -7.59 -4.97 -10.18
C ALA A 205 -8.05 -6.08 -9.24
N ILE A 206 -9.06 -6.83 -9.61
CA ILE A 206 -9.57 -7.97 -8.85
C ILE A 206 -8.80 -9.22 -9.25
N LEU A 207 -7.94 -9.72 -8.35
CA LEU A 207 -7.15 -10.94 -8.52
C LEU A 207 -7.85 -12.12 -7.85
N HIS A 208 -8.22 -13.12 -8.63
CA HIS A 208 -8.84 -14.34 -8.12
C HIS A 208 -8.30 -15.58 -8.85
N GLY A 209 -7.96 -16.62 -8.07
CA GLY A 209 -7.47 -17.88 -8.61
C GLY A 209 -6.23 -17.76 -9.52
N GLY A 210 -5.39 -16.74 -9.28
CA GLY A 210 -4.17 -16.47 -10.06
C GLY A 210 -4.38 -15.70 -11.37
N LYS A 211 -5.58 -15.12 -11.59
CA LYS A 211 -5.92 -14.32 -12.78
C LYS A 211 -6.54 -12.99 -12.37
N ILE A 212 -6.31 -11.95 -13.17
CA ILE A 212 -7.10 -10.73 -13.07
C ILE A 212 -8.47 -10.99 -13.70
N ILE A 213 -9.51 -10.80 -12.90
CA ILE A 213 -10.91 -10.98 -13.34
C ILE A 213 -11.44 -9.69 -13.96
N LYS A 214 -11.10 -8.54 -13.37
CA LYS A 214 -11.52 -7.23 -13.86
C LYS A 214 -10.56 -6.15 -13.34
N ILE A 215 -10.43 -5.07 -14.12
CA ILE A 215 -9.77 -3.84 -13.74
C ILE A 215 -10.71 -2.68 -14.06
N GLY A 216 -10.78 -1.70 -13.17
CA GLY A 216 -11.55 -0.47 -13.40
C GLY A 216 -11.47 0.47 -12.21
N THR A 217 -11.99 1.67 -12.37
CA THR A 217 -12.29 2.59 -11.26
C THR A 217 -13.41 2.00 -10.41
N LEU A 218 -13.57 2.49 -9.19
CA LEU A 218 -14.68 2.06 -8.32
C LEU A 218 -16.05 2.28 -9.00
N THR A 219 -16.22 3.41 -9.70
CA THR A 219 -17.44 3.72 -10.46
C THR A 219 -17.71 2.71 -11.55
N GLU A 220 -16.71 2.43 -12.41
CA GLU A 220 -16.84 1.44 -13.49
C GLU A 220 -17.16 0.04 -12.96
N LEU A 221 -16.58 -0.36 -11.82
CA LEU A 221 -16.85 -1.65 -11.21
C LEU A 221 -18.28 -1.71 -10.64
N LYS A 222 -18.78 -0.63 -10.04
CA LYS A 222 -20.16 -0.54 -9.52
C LYS A 222 -21.20 -0.54 -10.66
N GLU A 223 -20.94 0.14 -11.77
CA GLU A 223 -21.83 0.19 -12.94
C GLU A 223 -22.05 -1.17 -13.63
N MET A 224 -21.17 -2.15 -13.38
CA MET A 224 -21.35 -3.52 -13.89
C MET A 224 -22.54 -4.25 -13.26
N PHE A 225 -23.07 -3.73 -12.14
CA PHE A 225 -24.20 -4.32 -11.43
C PHE A 225 -25.42 -3.40 -11.58
N PRO A 226 -26.62 -3.96 -11.74
CA PRO A 226 -27.82 -3.14 -11.80
C PRO A 226 -27.93 -2.31 -10.50
N PRO A 227 -28.43 -1.06 -10.58
CA PRO A 227 -28.63 -0.24 -9.39
C PRO A 227 -29.50 -1.02 -8.39
N SER A 228 -29.06 -1.05 -7.15
CA SER A 228 -29.83 -1.67 -6.05
C SER A 228 -31.22 -1.06 -6.05
N LYS A 229 -32.25 -1.91 -5.98
CA LYS A 229 -33.63 -1.43 -5.76
C LYS A 229 -33.58 -0.61 -4.48
N VAL A 230 -34.07 0.63 -4.53
CA VAL A 230 -34.21 1.47 -3.32
C VAL A 230 -35.32 0.84 -2.48
N GLU A 231 -34.99 -0.03 -1.55
CA GLU A 231 -35.89 -0.41 -0.48
C GLU A 231 -35.74 0.70 0.56
N TYR A 232 -36.83 1.43 0.80
CA TYR A 232 -36.95 2.33 1.94
C TYR A 232 -37.05 1.45 3.20
N ILE A 233 -35.88 1.07 3.75
CA ILE A 233 -35.82 0.51 5.09
C ILE A 233 -35.77 1.73 6.01
N GLU A 234 -36.82 1.94 6.83
CA GLU A 234 -36.75 2.85 7.97
C GLU A 234 -35.57 2.40 8.84
N LYS A 235 -34.45 3.08 8.69
CA LYS A 235 -33.25 2.77 9.45
C LYS A 235 -33.48 3.25 10.88
N GLN A 236 -33.80 2.30 11.76
CA GLN A 236 -33.78 2.60 13.19
C GLN A 236 -32.35 3.04 13.56
N PRO A 237 -32.22 4.08 14.39
CA PRO A 237 -30.91 4.56 14.79
C PRO A 237 -30.12 3.45 15.46
N THR A 238 -28.85 3.36 15.11
CA THR A 238 -27.94 2.40 15.74
C THR A 238 -27.73 2.74 17.20
N LEU A 239 -27.32 1.76 18.02
CA LEU A 239 -27.01 2.00 19.43
C LEU A 239 -25.95 3.10 19.61
N GLU A 240 -25.02 3.22 18.67
CA GLU A 240 -23.99 4.27 18.63
C GLU A 240 -24.60 5.66 18.38
N GLU A 241 -25.51 5.78 17.40
CA GLU A 241 -26.22 7.03 17.12
C GLU A 241 -27.10 7.46 18.33
N ILE A 242 -27.77 6.49 18.99
CA ILE A 242 -28.53 6.72 20.21
C ILE A 242 -27.61 7.18 21.35
N PHE A 243 -26.49 6.51 21.54
CA PHE A 243 -25.51 6.84 22.57
C PHE A 243 -24.96 8.26 22.40
N LEU A 244 -24.51 8.62 21.20
CA LEU A 244 -24.02 9.97 20.88
C LEU A 244 -25.11 11.03 21.06
N ALA A 245 -26.35 10.75 20.65
CA ALA A 245 -27.47 11.69 20.84
C ALA A 245 -27.83 11.90 22.33
N ILE A 246 -27.62 10.90 23.18
CA ILE A 246 -27.88 11.01 24.64
C ILE A 246 -26.76 11.81 25.33
N ILE A 247 -25.49 11.56 24.97
CA ILE A 247 -24.35 12.24 25.58
C ILE A 247 -24.25 13.70 25.11
N GLY A 248 -24.43 13.96 23.79
CA GLY A 248 -24.36 15.30 23.24
C GLY A 248 -25.45 16.26 23.76
N LYS A 249 -26.53 15.77 24.32
CA LYS A 249 -27.56 16.59 25.01
C LYS A 249 -27.19 16.98 26.44
N LYS A 250 -26.09 16.46 27.00
CA LYS A 250 -25.66 16.80 28.38
C LYS A 250 -24.69 17.98 28.48
N GLU A 251 -24.23 18.52 27.37
CA GLU A 251 -23.34 19.69 27.34
C GLU A 251 -24.06 21.03 27.14
N GLU A 252 -25.40 21.04 27.04
CA GLU A 252 -26.21 22.28 26.85
C GLU A 252 -27.14 22.60 28.08
N ILE A 253 -26.74 22.18 29.30
CA ILE A 253 -27.45 22.58 30.55
C ILE A 253 -26.46 23.21 31.52
#